data_7e6a7a9f4f10bc7a7e469b43ad665eae
#
_entry.id   7e6a7a9f4f10bc7a7e469b43ad665eae
#
_cell.length_a   1.000
_cell.length_b   1.000
_cell.length_c   1.000
_cell.angle_alpha   90.00
_cell.angle_beta   90.00
_cell.angle_gamma   90.00
#
_symmetry.space_group_name_H-M   'P 1'
#
loop_
_entity.id
_entity.type
_entity.pdbx_description
1 polymer ?
#
loop_
_entity_poly.entity_id
_entity_poly.type
_entity_poly.pdbx_seq_one_letter_code
_entity_poly.pdbx_strand_id
1 'polypeptide(L)'
;MKNILIKDKSDLDGVEEFIPNAYILGAMEKPNLPSEDIKVLSTKFSKVGRTTLERFPNLEWVVYRGHGTDSINLDMCSQHGVGVVSTNPNIEGCSHWIKDKLKDGETIIFGNGSISKRLQQLITDYHVVDSKTKIIHIDDEYKNVVSCVSLNQSTEDMFNYELFKNMNDVNFVSISRAKTHNNKDLVKLIEENKLSSIFIDTLGTDVRDELLNTNKVTYTKHMSWDYLGHKNDHKKLSEIIQSCLDDNVENPILSRRKNQWF
;
A
#
# COMPACT_ATOMS: atom_id res chain seq x y z
N MET A 1 -25.43 3.56 20.58
CA MET A 1 -25.09 4.81 19.85
C MET A 1 -24.04 4.46 18.83
N LYS A 2 -24.16 4.95 17.57
CA LYS A 2 -23.18 4.59 16.53
C LYS A 2 -21.94 5.47 16.71
N ASN A 3 -20.80 4.85 16.97
CA ASN A 3 -19.52 5.54 17.19
C ASN A 3 -18.43 5.16 16.16
N ILE A 4 -18.84 4.46 15.11
CA ILE A 4 -17.98 3.99 14.03
C ILE A 4 -18.42 4.65 12.73
N LEU A 5 -17.47 5.20 11.97
CA LEU A 5 -17.68 5.68 10.62
C LEU A 5 -16.83 4.85 9.66
N ILE A 6 -17.46 4.22 8.68
CA ILE A 6 -16.80 3.53 7.57
C ILE A 6 -17.03 4.34 6.31
N LYS A 7 -15.94 4.81 5.70
CA LYS A 7 -15.93 5.51 4.41
C LYS A 7 -15.39 4.59 3.31
N ASP A 8 -15.66 4.98 2.07
CA ASP A 8 -15.18 4.24 0.89
C ASP A 8 -15.73 2.82 0.81
N LYS A 9 -17.07 2.70 0.88
CA LYS A 9 -17.80 1.42 0.97
C LYS A 9 -17.71 0.54 -0.29
N SER A 10 -17.13 1.00 -1.38
CA SER A 10 -17.14 0.29 -2.68
C SER A 10 -16.56 -1.13 -2.67
N ASP A 11 -15.85 -1.47 -1.63
CA ASP A 11 -15.23 -2.78 -1.42
C ASP A 11 -15.81 -3.55 -0.21
N LEU A 12 -16.96 -3.11 0.31
CA LEU A 12 -17.50 -3.56 1.61
C LEU A 12 -18.97 -3.98 1.52
N ASP A 13 -19.41 -4.56 0.40
CA ASP A 13 -20.77 -5.08 0.29
C ASP A 13 -21.04 -6.14 1.38
N GLY A 14 -22.11 -5.94 2.16
CA GLY A 14 -22.48 -6.82 3.25
C GLY A 14 -21.74 -6.57 4.58
N VAL A 15 -20.91 -5.51 4.69
CA VAL A 15 -20.20 -5.19 5.94
C VAL A 15 -21.14 -4.86 7.09
N GLU A 16 -22.37 -4.42 6.80
CA GLU A 16 -23.43 -4.12 7.77
C GLU A 16 -23.76 -5.30 8.67
N GLU A 17 -23.64 -6.52 8.15
CA GLU A 17 -23.90 -7.76 8.92
C GLU A 17 -22.86 -7.96 10.03
N PHE A 18 -21.62 -7.51 9.78
CA PHE A 18 -20.49 -7.65 10.70
C PHE A 18 -20.33 -6.45 11.63
N ILE A 19 -20.76 -5.27 11.19
CA ILE A 19 -20.59 -4.00 11.94
C ILE A 19 -21.91 -3.20 11.91
N PRO A 20 -22.97 -3.71 12.56
CA PRO A 20 -24.32 -3.13 12.48
C PRO A 20 -24.41 -1.72 13.10
N ASN A 21 -23.47 -1.36 13.98
CA ASN A 21 -23.43 -0.07 14.67
C ASN A 21 -22.56 0.97 13.98
N ALA A 22 -22.21 0.77 12.69
CA ALA A 22 -21.45 1.74 11.93
C ALA A 22 -22.35 2.66 11.09
N TYR A 23 -21.87 3.89 10.83
CA TYR A 23 -22.29 4.70 9.70
C TYR A 23 -21.44 4.28 8.49
N ILE A 24 -22.06 3.92 7.38
CA ILE A 24 -21.36 3.44 6.18
C ILE A 24 -21.65 4.39 5.04
N LEU A 25 -20.59 4.96 4.47
CA LEU A 25 -20.66 6.01 3.46
C LEU A 25 -19.79 5.69 2.24
N GLY A 26 -20.23 6.12 1.07
CA GLY A 26 -19.40 6.16 -0.14
C GLY A 26 -18.25 7.17 -0.04
N ALA A 27 -17.27 7.06 -0.93
CA ALA A 27 -16.08 7.92 -0.92
C ALA A 27 -16.39 9.42 -1.03
N MET A 28 -17.42 9.78 -1.81
CA MET A 28 -17.81 11.16 -2.07
C MET A 28 -18.96 11.65 -1.18
N GLU A 29 -19.55 10.78 -0.38
CA GLU A 29 -20.66 11.15 0.49
C GLU A 29 -20.17 12.01 1.67
N LYS A 30 -20.83 13.14 1.87
CA LYS A 30 -20.59 13.98 3.05
C LYS A 30 -21.48 13.47 4.19
N PRO A 31 -20.89 13.06 5.30
CA PRO A 31 -21.68 12.57 6.42
C PRO A 31 -22.52 13.68 7.04
N ASN A 32 -23.84 13.48 7.10
CA ASN A 32 -24.73 14.25 7.97
C ASN A 32 -24.97 13.40 9.23
N LEU A 33 -23.99 13.38 10.13
CA LEU A 33 -23.99 12.57 11.33
C LEU A 33 -23.38 13.36 12.51
N PRO A 34 -23.68 12.99 13.74
CA PRO A 34 -23.08 13.59 14.92
C PRO A 34 -21.58 13.32 14.94
N SER A 35 -20.79 14.33 14.56
CA SER A 35 -19.34 14.19 14.43
C SER A 35 -18.64 13.93 15.76
N GLU A 36 -19.26 14.38 16.86
CA GLU A 36 -18.76 14.20 18.23
C GLU A 36 -18.88 12.75 18.73
N ASP A 37 -19.75 11.95 18.13
CA ASP A 37 -19.94 10.55 18.54
C ASP A 37 -18.91 9.59 17.90
N ILE A 38 -18.20 10.03 16.85
CA ILE A 38 -17.30 9.16 16.10
C ILE A 38 -15.97 8.98 16.83
N LYS A 39 -15.70 7.75 17.25
CA LYS A 39 -14.46 7.29 17.88
C LYS A 39 -13.54 6.53 16.95
N VAL A 40 -14.10 5.79 16.00
CA VAL A 40 -13.34 4.98 15.04
C VAL A 40 -13.73 5.37 13.62
N LEU A 41 -12.74 5.73 12.81
CA LEU A 41 -12.87 5.99 11.38
C LEU A 41 -12.18 4.90 10.58
N SER A 42 -12.93 4.12 9.81
CA SER A 42 -12.35 3.20 8.82
C SER A 42 -12.37 3.82 7.43
N THR A 43 -11.23 3.82 6.74
CA THR A 43 -11.08 4.41 5.40
C THR A 43 -10.07 3.63 4.54
N LYS A 44 -10.21 3.71 3.21
CA LYS A 44 -9.28 3.14 2.23
C LYS A 44 -8.61 4.22 1.36
N PHE A 45 -9.39 5.17 0.87
CA PHE A 45 -8.93 6.19 -0.08
C PHE A 45 -9.03 7.61 0.47
N SER A 46 -9.89 7.84 1.48
CA SER A 46 -10.10 9.18 2.02
C SER A 46 -8.86 9.66 2.78
N LYS A 47 -8.47 10.89 2.53
CA LYS A 47 -7.37 11.53 3.26
C LYS A 47 -7.76 11.78 4.71
N VAL A 48 -6.83 11.48 5.62
CA VAL A 48 -6.93 11.80 7.05
C VAL A 48 -5.86 12.82 7.40
N GLY A 49 -6.30 14.01 7.75
CA GLY A 49 -5.46 15.15 8.11
C GLY A 49 -6.28 16.16 8.91
N ARG A 50 -5.84 17.43 8.94
CA ARG A 50 -6.42 18.49 9.75
C ARG A 50 -7.95 18.52 9.66
N THR A 51 -8.51 18.64 8.46
CA THR A 51 -9.98 18.75 8.25
C THR A 51 -10.74 17.53 8.81
N THR A 52 -10.17 16.34 8.75
CA THR A 52 -10.79 15.13 9.30
C THR A 52 -10.75 15.15 10.82
N LEU A 53 -9.61 15.51 11.41
CA LEU A 53 -9.41 15.54 12.85
C LEU A 53 -10.23 16.65 13.53
N GLU A 54 -10.30 17.84 12.91
CA GLU A 54 -11.17 18.94 13.39
C GLU A 54 -12.64 18.58 13.30
N ARG A 55 -13.03 17.80 12.27
CA ARG A 55 -14.42 17.38 12.10
C ARG A 55 -14.87 16.33 13.12
N PHE A 56 -13.97 15.44 13.53
CA PHE A 56 -14.23 14.35 14.47
C PHE A 56 -13.39 14.54 15.74
N PRO A 57 -13.79 15.46 16.64
CA PRO A 57 -12.96 15.85 17.78
C PRO A 57 -12.73 14.73 18.79
N ASN A 58 -13.62 13.74 18.83
CA ASN A 58 -13.52 12.57 19.71
C ASN A 58 -12.99 11.33 19.00
N LEU A 59 -12.36 11.49 17.81
CA LEU A 59 -11.76 10.40 17.09
C LEU A 59 -10.57 9.82 17.88
N GLU A 60 -10.62 8.53 18.12
CA GLU A 60 -9.61 7.80 18.90
C GLU A 60 -8.74 6.94 17.99
N TRP A 61 -9.33 6.35 16.94
CA TRP A 61 -8.62 5.44 16.04
C TRP A 61 -8.99 5.66 14.57
N VAL A 62 -7.97 5.51 13.72
CA VAL A 62 -8.13 5.35 12.27
C VAL A 62 -7.76 3.93 11.90
N VAL A 63 -8.72 3.20 11.33
CA VAL A 63 -8.53 1.86 10.76
C VAL A 63 -8.36 2.00 9.25
N TYR A 64 -7.12 1.89 8.78
CA TYR A 64 -6.79 2.04 7.38
C TYR A 64 -6.88 0.68 6.65
N ARG A 65 -7.72 0.62 5.61
CA ARG A 65 -7.90 -0.60 4.81
C ARG A 65 -6.93 -0.64 3.63
N GLY A 66 -5.64 -0.58 3.92
CA GLY A 66 -4.55 -0.61 2.94
C GLY A 66 -3.19 -0.78 3.59
N HIS A 67 -2.14 -0.85 2.78
CA HIS A 67 -0.76 -1.01 3.27
C HIS A 67 -0.02 0.31 3.46
N GLY A 68 -0.13 1.20 2.49
CA GLY A 68 0.57 2.49 2.53
C GLY A 68 -0.24 3.53 3.30
N THR A 69 0.43 4.35 4.09
CA THR A 69 -0.20 5.42 4.88
C THR A 69 -0.16 6.78 4.19
N ASP A 70 0.05 6.82 2.88
CA ASP A 70 0.24 8.06 2.10
C ASP A 70 -0.97 9.02 2.21
N SER A 71 -2.17 8.48 2.46
CA SER A 71 -3.39 9.26 2.67
C SER A 71 -3.60 9.71 4.12
N ILE A 72 -2.74 9.28 5.07
CA ILE A 72 -2.90 9.56 6.50
C ILE A 72 -1.72 10.40 6.98
N ASN A 73 -2.02 11.58 7.51
CA ASN A 73 -1.00 12.40 8.17
C ASN A 73 -0.74 11.88 9.59
N LEU A 74 0.26 11.01 9.72
CA LEU A 74 0.61 10.35 10.98
C LEU A 74 1.04 11.36 12.06
N ASP A 75 1.74 12.44 11.69
CA ASP A 75 2.19 13.47 12.62
C ASP A 75 0.99 14.20 13.24
N MET A 76 0.02 14.56 12.40
CA MET A 76 -1.21 15.18 12.90
C MET A 76 -2.05 14.22 13.75
N CYS A 77 -2.16 12.95 13.36
CA CYS A 77 -2.81 11.93 14.19
C CYS A 77 -2.12 11.83 15.56
N SER A 78 -0.78 11.81 15.59
CA SER A 78 0.00 11.79 16.82
C SER A 78 -0.24 13.01 17.69
N GLN A 79 -0.29 14.22 17.10
CA GLN A 79 -0.57 15.47 17.81
C GLN A 79 -1.96 15.51 18.44
N HIS A 80 -2.95 14.87 17.80
CA HIS A 80 -4.33 14.78 18.29
C HIS A 80 -4.57 13.54 19.18
N GLY A 81 -3.54 12.74 19.46
CA GLY A 81 -3.67 11.52 20.27
C GLY A 81 -4.42 10.38 19.59
N VAL A 82 -4.60 10.44 18.26
CA VAL A 82 -5.32 9.45 17.46
C VAL A 82 -4.38 8.33 17.04
N GLY A 83 -4.75 7.09 17.34
CA GLY A 83 -4.03 5.90 16.90
C GLY A 83 -4.35 5.55 15.44
N VAL A 84 -3.43 4.83 14.79
CA VAL A 84 -3.59 4.36 13.41
C VAL A 84 -3.24 2.89 13.33
N VAL A 85 -4.15 2.08 12.80
CA VAL A 85 -3.95 0.65 12.54
C VAL A 85 -4.31 0.32 11.10
N SER A 86 -3.56 -0.61 10.49
CA SER A 86 -3.89 -1.13 9.16
C SER A 86 -4.52 -2.51 9.27
N THR A 87 -5.51 -2.79 8.43
CA THR A 87 -6.05 -4.14 8.29
C THR A 87 -5.07 -5.08 7.57
N ASN A 88 -3.97 -4.55 7.01
CA ASN A 88 -3.01 -5.29 6.19
C ASN A 88 -3.69 -6.24 5.19
N PRO A 89 -4.57 -5.73 4.31
CA PRO A 89 -5.22 -6.60 3.35
C PRO A 89 -4.17 -7.13 2.36
N ASN A 90 -4.16 -8.44 2.24
CA ASN A 90 -3.60 -9.18 1.11
C ASN A 90 -2.08 -9.11 0.86
N ILE A 91 -1.28 -9.29 1.90
CA ILE A 91 0.13 -9.65 1.76
C ILE A 91 0.24 -10.88 0.85
N GLU A 92 -0.62 -11.87 1.02
CA GLU A 92 -0.67 -13.09 0.20
C GLU A 92 -0.92 -12.79 -1.28
N GLY A 93 -2.00 -12.04 -1.59
CA GLY A 93 -2.33 -11.68 -2.98
C GLY A 93 -1.19 -10.98 -3.69
N CYS A 94 -0.64 -9.93 -3.08
CA CYS A 94 0.49 -9.19 -3.65
C CYS A 94 1.74 -10.08 -3.84
N SER A 95 2.07 -10.90 -2.84
CA SER A 95 3.27 -11.75 -2.89
C SER A 95 3.15 -12.84 -3.95
N HIS A 96 1.99 -13.47 -4.07
CA HIS A 96 1.73 -14.46 -5.12
C HIS A 96 1.68 -13.81 -6.51
N TRP A 97 1.08 -12.61 -6.63
CA TRP A 97 1.08 -11.87 -7.88
C TRP A 97 2.51 -11.57 -8.34
N ILE A 98 3.40 -11.11 -7.45
CA ILE A 98 4.80 -10.89 -7.79
C ILE A 98 5.43 -12.20 -8.24
N LYS A 99 5.33 -13.27 -7.42
CA LYS A 99 5.92 -14.57 -7.71
C LYS A 99 5.57 -15.07 -9.11
N ASP A 100 4.31 -15.00 -9.49
CA ASP A 100 3.81 -15.50 -10.77
C ASP A 100 4.26 -14.66 -11.98
N LYS A 101 4.89 -13.51 -11.73
CA LYS A 101 5.48 -12.65 -12.78
C LYS A 101 6.99 -12.77 -12.88
N LEU A 102 7.64 -13.51 -11.96
CA LEU A 102 9.08 -13.70 -12.02
C LEU A 102 9.45 -14.68 -13.13
N LYS A 103 10.58 -14.42 -13.77
CA LYS A 103 11.30 -15.36 -14.64
C LYS A 103 12.20 -16.25 -13.82
N ASP A 104 12.59 -17.38 -14.38
CA ASP A 104 13.63 -18.21 -13.80
C ASP A 104 14.95 -17.44 -13.71
N GLY A 105 15.59 -17.49 -12.54
CA GLY A 105 16.86 -16.83 -12.27
C GLY A 105 16.83 -15.92 -11.06
N GLU A 106 17.96 -15.28 -10.78
CA GLU A 106 18.13 -14.47 -9.58
C GLU A 106 17.20 -13.25 -9.54
N THR A 107 16.71 -12.97 -8.35
CA THR A 107 15.78 -11.88 -8.08
C THR A 107 16.40 -10.90 -7.09
N ILE A 108 16.43 -9.61 -7.42
CA ILE A 108 16.72 -8.55 -6.45
C ILE A 108 15.44 -7.88 -6.00
N ILE A 109 15.23 -7.82 -4.68
CA ILE A 109 14.03 -7.26 -4.05
C ILE A 109 14.39 -5.98 -3.32
N PHE A 110 13.84 -4.87 -3.76
CA PHE A 110 13.95 -3.58 -3.07
C PHE A 110 12.83 -3.42 -2.05
N GLY A 111 13.21 -3.24 -0.79
CA GLY A 111 12.32 -3.13 0.36
C GLY A 111 12.22 -4.44 1.16
N ASN A 112 12.08 -4.32 2.48
CA ASN A 112 12.04 -5.46 3.42
C ASN A 112 10.79 -5.38 4.33
N GLY A 113 9.68 -4.93 3.77
CA GLY A 113 8.37 -4.88 4.42
C GLY A 113 7.64 -6.23 4.41
N SER A 114 6.38 -6.22 4.86
CA SER A 114 5.59 -7.45 5.03
C SER A 114 5.39 -8.25 3.73
N ILE A 115 5.16 -7.57 2.60
CA ILE A 115 4.98 -8.23 1.30
C ILE A 115 6.30 -8.84 0.83
N SER A 116 7.40 -8.10 0.93
CA SER A 116 8.73 -8.62 0.60
C SER A 116 9.08 -9.84 1.45
N LYS A 117 8.87 -9.79 2.76
CA LYS A 117 9.12 -10.94 3.66
C LYS A 117 8.28 -12.15 3.32
N ARG A 118 7.04 -11.96 2.88
CA ARG A 118 6.21 -13.06 2.42
C ARG A 118 6.70 -13.61 1.07
N LEU A 119 7.09 -12.73 0.13
CA LEU A 119 7.68 -13.16 -1.14
C LEU A 119 8.94 -14.01 -0.92
N GLN A 120 9.82 -13.61 0.00
CA GLN A 120 11.02 -14.37 0.37
C GLN A 120 10.73 -15.79 0.86
N GLN A 121 9.53 -16.07 1.38
CA GLN A 121 9.10 -17.43 1.75
C GLN A 121 8.57 -18.24 0.56
N LEU A 122 8.28 -17.60 -0.57
CA LEU A 122 7.67 -18.20 -1.74
C LEU A 122 8.67 -18.47 -2.87
N ILE A 123 9.86 -17.88 -2.81
CA ILE A 123 10.89 -17.98 -3.85
C ILE A 123 12.23 -18.36 -3.23
N THR A 124 13.11 -18.91 -4.04
CA THR A 124 14.55 -19.10 -3.79
C THR A 124 15.35 -18.04 -4.55
N ASP A 125 16.64 -18.06 -4.50
CA ASP A 125 17.56 -17.27 -5.34
C ASP A 125 17.20 -15.76 -5.39
N TYR A 126 17.28 -15.11 -4.24
CA TYR A 126 17.00 -13.69 -4.12
C TYR A 126 17.99 -12.95 -3.24
N HIS A 127 18.18 -11.67 -3.54
CA HIS A 127 18.84 -10.69 -2.68
C HIS A 127 17.85 -9.58 -2.25
N VAL A 128 17.98 -9.10 -1.02
CA VAL A 128 17.13 -8.03 -0.49
C VAL A 128 17.95 -6.78 -0.26
N VAL A 129 17.48 -5.67 -0.82
CA VAL A 129 18.02 -4.33 -0.61
C VAL A 129 17.03 -3.52 0.21
N ASP A 130 17.45 -3.08 1.38
CA ASP A 130 16.67 -2.22 2.26
C ASP A 130 17.45 -0.94 2.66
N SER A 131 16.88 -0.11 3.51
CA SER A 131 17.51 1.15 3.94
C SER A 131 18.85 0.98 4.68
N LYS A 132 19.20 -0.24 5.07
CA LYS A 132 20.45 -0.58 5.76
C LYS A 132 21.49 -1.20 4.82
N THR A 133 21.04 -1.65 3.65
CA THR A 133 21.90 -2.29 2.67
C THR A 133 22.62 -1.23 1.86
N LYS A 134 23.95 -1.24 1.84
CA LYS A 134 24.69 -0.46 0.86
C LYS A 134 24.38 -1.04 -0.52
N ILE A 135 23.84 -0.22 -1.43
CA ILE A 135 23.58 -0.64 -2.80
C ILE A 135 24.94 -1.03 -3.42
N ILE A 136 25.12 -2.32 -3.61
CA ILE A 136 26.20 -2.89 -4.38
C ILE A 136 25.76 -2.78 -5.85
N HIS A 137 26.67 -2.69 -6.75
CA HIS A 137 26.45 -2.63 -8.19
C HIS A 137 25.39 -3.68 -8.59
N ILE A 138 24.31 -3.22 -9.24
CA ILE A 138 23.30 -4.13 -9.81
C ILE A 138 23.73 -4.37 -11.26
N ASP A 139 23.99 -5.61 -11.59
CA ASP A 139 24.53 -6.03 -12.88
C ASP A 139 23.65 -7.11 -13.55
N ASP A 140 24.17 -7.71 -14.60
CA ASP A 140 23.47 -8.70 -15.44
C ASP A 140 23.15 -10.05 -14.77
N GLU A 141 23.52 -10.28 -13.52
CA GLU A 141 23.21 -11.52 -12.80
C GLU A 141 21.71 -11.64 -12.55
N TYR A 142 21.07 -10.52 -12.24
CA TYR A 142 19.64 -10.51 -11.90
C TYR A 142 18.74 -10.61 -13.14
N LYS A 143 17.82 -11.56 -13.11
CA LYS A 143 16.76 -11.69 -14.11
C LYS A 143 15.48 -10.97 -13.72
N ASN A 144 15.31 -10.68 -12.44
CA ASN A 144 14.15 -9.99 -11.92
C ASN A 144 14.56 -8.86 -10.96
N VAL A 145 13.93 -7.71 -11.13
CA VAL A 145 13.97 -6.59 -10.19
C VAL A 145 12.58 -6.41 -9.61
N VAL A 146 12.45 -6.51 -8.30
CA VAL A 146 11.17 -6.37 -7.59
C VAL A 146 11.17 -5.14 -6.73
N SER A 147 10.15 -4.28 -6.88
CA SER A 147 9.93 -3.10 -6.06
C SER A 147 8.81 -3.33 -5.05
N CYS A 148 9.20 -3.40 -3.78
CA CYS A 148 8.32 -3.44 -2.60
C CYS A 148 8.58 -2.27 -1.64
N VAL A 149 9.13 -1.15 -2.14
CA VAL A 149 9.46 0.02 -1.32
C VAL A 149 8.24 0.90 -1.05
N SER A 150 8.23 1.56 0.10
CA SER A 150 7.30 2.66 0.36
C SER A 150 7.80 3.94 -0.34
N LEU A 151 6.87 4.79 -0.78
CA LEU A 151 7.23 6.09 -1.34
C LEU A 151 7.68 7.06 -0.23
N ASN A 152 8.88 7.59 -0.39
CA ASN A 152 9.46 8.66 0.42
C ASN A 152 10.54 9.38 -0.40
N GLN A 153 11.18 10.38 0.17
CA GLN A 153 12.19 11.17 -0.53
C GLN A 153 13.36 10.35 -1.09
N SER A 154 13.76 9.26 -0.43
CA SER A 154 14.87 8.41 -0.90
C SER A 154 14.46 7.35 -1.93
N THR A 155 13.18 7.12 -2.10
CA THR A 155 12.63 6.11 -3.02
C THR A 155 11.86 6.74 -4.19
N GLU A 156 11.66 8.08 -4.20
CA GLU A 156 11.10 8.80 -5.34
C GLU A 156 12.08 8.70 -6.51
N ASP A 157 11.56 8.33 -7.69
CA ASP A 157 12.34 8.07 -8.92
C ASP A 157 13.51 7.07 -8.75
N MET A 158 13.43 6.19 -7.77
CA MET A 158 14.48 5.20 -7.50
C MET A 158 14.69 4.23 -8.67
N PHE A 159 13.59 3.81 -9.32
CA PHE A 159 13.62 2.90 -10.46
C PHE A 159 13.66 3.72 -11.76
N ASN A 160 14.85 4.14 -12.11
CA ASN A 160 15.17 5.03 -13.23
C ASN A 160 16.20 4.39 -14.17
N TYR A 161 16.62 5.13 -15.19
CA TYR A 161 17.60 4.66 -16.17
C TYR A 161 18.93 4.27 -15.52
N GLU A 162 19.42 5.02 -14.55
CA GLU A 162 20.72 4.78 -13.89
C GLU A 162 20.75 3.43 -13.17
N LEU A 163 19.61 3.02 -12.58
CA LEU A 163 19.50 1.73 -11.91
C LEU A 163 19.63 0.56 -12.89
N PHE A 164 19.02 0.66 -14.06
CA PHE A 164 18.90 -0.44 -15.02
C PHE A 164 19.91 -0.41 -16.18
N LYS A 165 20.67 0.65 -16.36
CA LYS A 165 21.52 0.85 -17.56
C LYS A 165 22.55 -0.26 -17.82
N ASN A 166 23.03 -0.94 -16.79
CA ASN A 166 24.01 -2.01 -16.87
C ASN A 166 23.37 -3.43 -16.90
N MET A 167 22.04 -3.50 -16.91
CA MET A 167 21.29 -4.76 -16.97
C MET A 167 20.82 -5.04 -18.40
N ASN A 168 20.52 -6.29 -18.72
CA ASN A 168 19.96 -6.69 -20.00
C ASN A 168 18.88 -7.75 -19.81
N ASP A 169 17.80 -7.66 -20.58
CA ASP A 169 16.68 -8.62 -20.58
C ASP A 169 16.03 -8.83 -19.19
N VAL A 170 15.95 -7.80 -18.39
CA VAL A 170 15.44 -7.88 -17.02
C VAL A 170 13.92 -7.73 -17.01
N ASN A 171 13.31 -8.46 -16.10
CA ASN A 171 11.91 -8.36 -15.75
C ASN A 171 11.73 -7.42 -14.54
N PHE A 172 10.95 -6.36 -14.67
CA PHE A 172 10.65 -5.42 -13.58
C PHE A 172 9.23 -5.61 -13.05
N VAL A 173 9.11 -5.90 -11.75
CA VAL A 173 7.81 -6.10 -11.06
C VAL A 173 7.68 -5.10 -9.93
N SER A 174 6.65 -4.25 -9.96
CA SER A 174 6.46 -3.20 -8.96
C SER A 174 5.05 -3.19 -8.37
N ILE A 175 4.98 -3.32 -7.04
CA ILE A 175 3.77 -3.04 -6.23
C ILE A 175 3.89 -1.74 -5.44
N SER A 176 4.94 -0.98 -5.68
CA SER A 176 5.22 0.29 -5.01
C SER A 176 4.29 1.41 -5.52
N ARG A 177 4.56 2.65 -5.21
CA ARG A 177 3.81 3.81 -5.70
C ARG A 177 4.34 4.29 -7.04
N ALA A 178 3.46 4.90 -7.84
CA ALA A 178 3.78 5.40 -9.18
C ALA A 178 5.02 6.31 -9.23
N LYS A 179 5.26 7.12 -8.19
CA LYS A 179 6.40 8.01 -8.11
C LYS A 179 7.73 7.33 -7.74
N THR A 180 7.73 6.02 -7.47
CA THR A 180 8.98 5.29 -7.21
C THR A 180 9.74 4.95 -8.49
N HIS A 181 9.11 5.04 -9.65
CA HIS A 181 9.72 4.79 -10.94
C HIS A 181 9.49 5.95 -11.91
N ASN A 182 10.43 6.14 -12.82
CA ASN A 182 10.38 7.15 -13.86
C ASN A 182 9.85 6.54 -15.15
N ASN A 183 8.63 6.92 -15.55
CA ASN A 183 7.97 6.33 -16.71
C ASN A 183 8.72 6.58 -18.02
N LYS A 184 9.36 7.76 -18.19
CA LYS A 184 10.15 8.08 -19.40
C LYS A 184 11.36 7.18 -19.51
N ASP A 185 12.03 6.97 -18.39
CA ASP A 185 13.18 6.07 -18.32
C ASP A 185 12.78 4.63 -18.59
N LEU A 186 11.60 4.19 -18.10
CA LEU A 186 11.10 2.85 -18.38
C LEU A 186 10.82 2.65 -19.88
N VAL A 187 10.27 3.64 -20.58
CA VAL A 187 10.09 3.57 -22.06
C VAL A 187 11.44 3.38 -22.73
N LYS A 188 12.41 4.25 -22.43
CA LYS A 188 13.76 4.18 -22.99
C LYS A 188 14.44 2.85 -22.73
N LEU A 189 14.33 2.30 -21.51
CA LEU A 189 14.91 1.02 -21.13
C LEU A 189 14.28 -0.17 -21.89
N ILE A 190 12.99 -0.08 -22.24
CA ILE A 190 12.31 -1.05 -23.11
C ILE A 190 12.86 -0.98 -24.53
N GLU A 191 13.04 0.23 -25.08
CA GLU A 191 13.57 0.45 -26.43
C GLU A 191 15.01 -0.04 -26.57
N GLU A 192 15.82 0.12 -25.53
CA GLU A 192 17.21 -0.36 -25.47
C GLU A 192 17.32 -1.86 -25.08
N ASN A 193 16.19 -2.58 -24.95
CA ASN A 193 16.13 -3.99 -24.52
C ASN A 193 16.79 -4.27 -23.15
N LYS A 194 16.89 -3.26 -22.29
CA LYS A 194 17.32 -3.43 -20.90
C LYS A 194 16.23 -4.10 -20.08
N LEU A 195 14.97 -3.70 -20.30
CA LEU A 195 13.79 -4.32 -19.72
C LEU A 195 13.04 -5.13 -20.78
N SER A 196 12.80 -6.40 -20.50
CA SER A 196 12.05 -7.30 -21.39
C SER A 196 10.57 -7.34 -21.06
N SER A 197 10.21 -7.11 -19.80
CA SER A 197 8.83 -7.05 -19.34
C SER A 197 8.73 -6.18 -18.08
N ILE A 198 7.59 -5.53 -17.94
CA ILE A 198 7.28 -4.67 -16.81
C ILE A 198 5.88 -5.01 -16.29
N PHE A 199 5.79 -5.32 -15.01
CA PHE A 199 4.52 -5.57 -14.30
C PHE A 199 4.37 -4.52 -13.21
N ILE A 200 3.40 -3.64 -13.35
CA ILE A 200 3.20 -2.48 -12.45
C ILE A 200 1.80 -2.52 -11.87
N ASP A 201 1.70 -2.42 -10.55
CA ASP A 201 0.44 -2.31 -9.84
C ASP A 201 -0.09 -0.86 -9.80
N THR A 202 0.82 0.13 -9.71
CA THR A 202 0.46 1.57 -9.71
C THR A 202 1.27 2.31 -10.75
N LEU A 203 0.61 3.13 -11.59
CA LEU A 203 1.21 3.86 -12.69
C LEU A 203 0.81 5.33 -12.65
N GLY A 204 1.78 6.22 -12.83
CA GLY A 204 1.58 7.65 -12.99
C GLY A 204 0.88 7.99 -14.32
N THR A 205 0.52 9.25 -14.49
CA THR A 205 -0.14 9.74 -15.71
C THR A 205 0.83 10.22 -16.78
N ASP A 206 2.08 10.52 -16.41
CA ASP A 206 3.11 10.98 -17.35
C ASP A 206 3.54 9.84 -18.27
N VAL A 207 3.53 10.08 -19.57
CA VAL A 207 3.82 9.12 -20.69
C VAL A 207 3.19 7.73 -20.52
N ARG A 208 2.05 7.70 -19.82
CA ARG A 208 1.36 6.45 -19.50
C ARG A 208 0.95 5.66 -20.72
N ASP A 209 0.35 6.34 -21.70
CA ASP A 209 -0.16 5.68 -22.91
C ASP A 209 0.99 5.16 -23.76
N GLU A 210 2.11 5.90 -23.85
CA GLU A 210 3.32 5.48 -24.54
C GLU A 210 3.87 4.19 -23.91
N LEU A 211 4.00 4.16 -22.58
CA LEU A 211 4.49 3.00 -21.85
C LEU A 211 3.58 1.77 -22.04
N LEU A 212 2.25 1.94 -21.95
CA LEU A 212 1.28 0.86 -22.12
C LEU A 212 1.20 0.32 -23.55
N ASN A 213 1.53 1.14 -24.55
CA ASN A 213 1.54 0.73 -25.96
C ASN A 213 2.73 -0.17 -26.36
N THR A 214 3.71 -0.35 -25.47
CA THR A 214 4.93 -1.13 -25.77
C THR A 214 4.70 -2.64 -25.84
N ASN A 215 3.53 -3.17 -25.52
CA ASN A 215 3.22 -4.62 -25.38
C ASN A 215 4.07 -5.37 -24.36
N LYS A 216 5.01 -4.69 -23.69
CA LYS A 216 5.89 -5.25 -22.65
C LYS A 216 5.42 -4.90 -21.24
N VAL A 217 4.36 -4.09 -21.10
CA VAL A 217 3.87 -3.58 -19.82
C VAL A 217 2.49 -4.15 -19.48
N THR A 218 2.39 -4.71 -18.30
CA THR A 218 1.12 -5.12 -17.69
C THR A 218 0.83 -4.23 -16.49
N TYR A 219 -0.34 -3.59 -16.50
CA TYR A 219 -0.79 -2.70 -15.44
C TYR A 219 -2.09 -3.21 -14.79
N THR A 220 -2.08 -3.42 -13.48
CA THR A 220 -3.20 -4.01 -12.74
C THR A 220 -4.19 -2.98 -12.18
N LYS A 221 -3.95 -1.70 -12.35
CA LYS A 221 -4.78 -0.63 -11.79
C LYS A 221 -4.94 -0.70 -10.27
N HIS A 222 -3.84 -1.05 -9.58
CA HIS A 222 -3.77 -1.20 -8.12
C HIS A 222 -4.65 -2.34 -7.59
N MET A 223 -4.68 -3.47 -8.30
CA MET A 223 -5.49 -4.65 -7.98
C MET A 223 -4.66 -5.92 -7.66
N SER A 224 -3.31 -5.82 -7.55
CA SER A 224 -2.45 -6.96 -7.21
C SER A 224 -2.82 -7.62 -5.87
N TRP A 225 -3.41 -6.86 -4.98
CA TRP A 225 -3.90 -7.34 -3.69
C TRP A 225 -5.03 -8.38 -3.81
N ASP A 226 -5.83 -8.33 -4.88
CA ASP A 226 -6.96 -9.24 -5.12
C ASP A 226 -6.59 -10.45 -5.99
N TYR A 227 -5.32 -10.67 -6.23
CA TYR A 227 -4.81 -11.69 -7.16
C TYR A 227 -5.31 -13.10 -6.84
N LEU A 228 -5.47 -13.43 -5.57
CA LEU A 228 -6.00 -14.72 -5.12
C LEU A 228 -7.54 -14.75 -4.98
N GLY A 229 -8.24 -13.68 -5.40
CA GLY A 229 -9.69 -13.58 -5.27
C GLY A 229 -10.16 -13.51 -3.82
N HIS A 230 -9.36 -12.95 -2.94
CA HIS A 230 -9.73 -12.77 -1.54
C HIS A 230 -10.79 -11.67 -1.43
N LYS A 231 -12.02 -12.06 -1.15
CA LYS A 231 -13.05 -11.12 -0.71
C LYS A 231 -12.57 -10.40 0.55
N ASN A 232 -12.94 -9.13 0.68
CA ASN A 232 -12.65 -8.36 1.89
C ASN A 232 -13.06 -9.16 3.12
N ASP A 233 -12.12 -9.31 4.05
CA ASP A 233 -12.38 -10.03 5.29
C ASP A 233 -13.11 -9.09 6.26
N HIS A 234 -14.44 -9.03 6.11
CA HIS A 234 -15.32 -8.20 6.94
C HIS A 234 -15.25 -8.63 8.42
N LYS A 235 -15.02 -9.92 8.68
CA LYS A 235 -14.82 -10.43 10.03
C LYS A 235 -13.56 -9.84 10.64
N LYS A 236 -12.44 -9.89 9.94
CA LYS A 236 -11.18 -9.30 10.38
C LYS A 236 -11.29 -7.78 10.58
N LEU A 237 -11.99 -7.09 9.68
CA LEU A 237 -12.25 -5.65 9.84
C LEU A 237 -13.05 -5.38 11.12
N SER A 238 -14.09 -6.17 11.38
CA SER A 238 -14.90 -6.08 12.60
C SER A 238 -14.06 -6.32 13.86
N GLU A 239 -13.22 -7.34 13.87
CA GLU A 239 -12.32 -7.66 14.99
C GLU A 239 -11.34 -6.51 15.29
N ILE A 240 -10.75 -5.92 14.25
CA ILE A 240 -9.84 -4.76 14.41
C ILE A 240 -10.61 -3.53 14.93
N ILE A 241 -11.79 -3.25 14.42
CA ILE A 241 -12.62 -2.13 14.91
C ILE A 241 -12.99 -2.36 16.36
N GLN A 242 -13.34 -3.59 16.74
CA GLN A 242 -13.67 -3.91 18.13
C GLN A 242 -12.44 -3.71 19.04
N SER A 243 -11.25 -4.17 18.64
CA SER A 243 -10.03 -3.92 19.42
C SER A 243 -9.70 -2.42 19.54
N CYS A 244 -10.04 -1.60 18.54
CA CYS A 244 -9.93 -0.15 18.64
C CYS A 244 -10.89 0.44 19.70
N LEU A 245 -12.12 -0.04 19.75
CA LEU A 245 -13.10 0.40 20.75
C LEU A 245 -12.72 -0.02 22.16
N ASP A 246 -12.09 -1.17 22.30
CA ASP A 246 -11.62 -1.72 23.58
C ASP A 246 -10.22 -1.18 23.98
N ASP A 247 -9.64 -0.32 23.14
CA ASP A 247 -8.28 0.23 23.29
C ASP A 247 -7.20 -0.87 23.49
N ASN A 248 -7.37 -1.99 22.78
CA ASN A 248 -6.52 -3.18 22.84
C ASN A 248 -6.02 -3.55 21.42
N VAL A 249 -5.41 -2.59 20.73
CA VAL A 249 -4.91 -2.79 19.36
C VAL A 249 -3.51 -3.38 19.39
N GLU A 250 -3.35 -4.54 18.75
CA GLU A 250 -2.05 -5.15 18.54
C GLU A 250 -1.33 -4.55 17.32
N ASN A 251 -0.03 -4.29 17.46
CA ASN A 251 0.86 -3.81 16.39
C ASN A 251 0.31 -2.62 15.58
N PRO A 252 -0.10 -1.51 16.22
CA PRO A 252 -0.56 -0.33 15.50
C PRO A 252 0.60 0.31 14.71
N ILE A 253 0.26 0.97 13.59
CA ILE A 253 1.21 1.83 12.86
C ILE A 253 1.61 3.03 13.72
N LEU A 254 0.62 3.59 14.41
CA LEU A 254 0.77 4.66 15.38
C LEU A 254 -0.07 4.33 16.62
N SER A 255 0.59 4.21 17.75
CA SER A 255 -0.12 4.00 19.02
C SER A 255 -0.90 5.24 19.44
N ARG A 256 -2.12 5.03 19.94
CA ARG A 256 -2.92 6.09 20.53
C ARG A 256 -2.23 6.62 21.80
N ARG A 257 -2.12 7.94 21.91
CA ARG A 257 -1.71 8.57 23.17
C ARG A 257 -2.96 8.77 24.01
N LYS A 258 -3.06 8.08 25.14
CA LYS A 258 -4.07 8.42 26.14
C LYS A 258 -3.73 9.84 26.64
N ASN A 259 -4.68 10.77 26.48
CA ASN A 259 -4.53 12.09 27.08
C ASN A 259 -4.36 11.88 28.59
N GLN A 260 -3.14 11.97 29.07
CA GLN A 260 -2.90 12.15 30.49
C GLN A 260 -3.23 13.64 30.75
N TRP A 261 -4.46 13.89 31.12
CA TRP A 261 -4.81 15.16 31.71
C TRP A 261 -4.13 15.21 33.07
N PHE A 262 -3.18 16.08 33.18
CA PHE A 262 -2.64 16.52 34.47
C PHE A 262 -3.51 17.63 35.04
#